data_5db990dbe0ecc9989b09d8c3a0c07c05
#
_entry.id   5db990dbe0ecc9989b09d8c3a0c07c05
#
_cell.length_a   1.000
_cell.length_b   1.000
_cell.length_c   1.000
_cell.angle_alpha   90.00
_cell.angle_beta   90.00
_cell.angle_gamma   90.00
#
_symmetry.space_group_name_H-M   'P 1'
#
loop_
_entity.id
_entity.type
_entity.pdbx_description
1 polymer ?
#
loop_
_entity_poly.entity_id
_entity_poly.type
_entity_poly.pdbx_seq_one_letter_code
_entity_poly.pdbx_strand_id
1 'polypeptide(L)'
;FATERGKKFADRFLMTRQSLMAVDESTVIKNPSALRTKAITKLGVLARYRVIMTGSPITNSPEDLYSQCNFLNHELLGFSSIYTFRARHCQMQRLSFGGRSFNKVTGYKNLNELNYKLQKFSYRVLKKDALDLPPQIWMKRVVPMTTEQLDAYMQMKRTALVQLKTETLTTTSVL
;
A
#
# COMPACT_ATOMS: atom_id res chain seq x y z
N PHE A 1 1.87 -6.22 -17.95
CA PHE A 1 0.39 -6.41 -17.83
C PHE A 1 -0.40 -5.12 -18.08
N ALA A 2 0.24 -4.03 -18.52
CA ALA A 2 -0.45 -2.78 -18.81
C ALA A 2 -1.26 -2.84 -20.12
N THR A 3 -0.94 -3.79 -21.00
CA THR A 3 -1.59 -3.93 -22.31
C THR A 3 -2.47 -5.18 -22.38
N GLU A 4 -3.53 -5.12 -23.18
CA GLU A 4 -4.40 -6.28 -23.44
C GLU A 4 -3.63 -7.47 -24.04
N ARG A 5 -2.66 -7.18 -24.92
CA ARG A 5 -1.80 -8.22 -25.49
C ARG A 5 -0.98 -8.94 -24.42
N GLY A 6 -0.41 -8.19 -23.46
CA GLY A 6 0.35 -8.76 -22.35
C GLY A 6 -0.53 -9.63 -21.43
N LYS A 7 -1.77 -9.19 -21.15
CA LYS A 7 -2.72 -9.99 -20.36
C LYS A 7 -3.06 -11.30 -21.06
N LYS A 8 -3.43 -11.26 -22.36
CA LYS A 8 -3.77 -12.46 -23.14
C LYS A 8 -2.59 -13.44 -23.21
N PHE A 9 -1.37 -12.93 -23.36
CA PHE A 9 -0.17 -13.78 -23.36
C PHE A 9 0.00 -14.47 -21.98
N ALA A 10 -0.11 -13.73 -20.88
CA ALA A 10 0.01 -14.27 -19.53
C ALA A 10 -1.08 -15.32 -19.23
N ASP A 11 -2.35 -15.03 -19.57
CA ASP A 11 -3.46 -15.98 -19.45
C ASP A 11 -3.15 -17.30 -20.15
N ARG A 12 -2.77 -17.23 -21.42
CA ARG A 12 -2.45 -18.42 -22.21
C ARG A 12 -1.27 -19.20 -21.62
N PHE A 13 -0.22 -18.50 -21.22
CA PHE A 13 0.96 -19.13 -20.62
C PHE A 13 0.62 -19.88 -19.33
N LEU A 14 -0.11 -19.21 -18.42
CA LEU A 14 -0.48 -19.76 -17.11
C LEU A 14 -1.47 -20.92 -17.22
N MET A 15 -2.38 -20.89 -18.21
CA MET A 15 -3.32 -21.99 -18.47
C MET A 15 -2.65 -23.23 -19.04
N THR A 16 -1.57 -23.09 -19.79
CA THR A 16 -0.93 -24.21 -20.51
C THR A 16 0.29 -24.78 -19.77
N ARG A 17 0.79 -24.10 -18.73
CA ARG A 17 2.02 -24.45 -18.03
C ARG A 17 1.82 -24.47 -16.53
N GLN A 18 2.35 -25.50 -15.87
CA GLN A 18 2.51 -25.44 -14.41
C GLN A 18 3.57 -24.38 -14.07
N SER A 19 3.16 -23.32 -13.42
CA SER A 19 3.99 -22.12 -13.25
C SER A 19 3.98 -21.62 -11.81
N LEU A 20 5.07 -20.97 -11.43
CA LEU A 20 5.19 -20.12 -10.26
C LEU A 20 4.96 -18.67 -10.72
N MET A 21 4.06 -17.96 -10.09
CA MET A 21 3.88 -16.52 -10.28
C MET A 21 4.44 -15.77 -9.09
N ALA A 22 5.51 -15.01 -9.31
CA ALA A 22 6.12 -14.16 -8.30
C ALA A 22 5.76 -12.69 -8.55
N VAL A 23 5.38 -11.98 -7.50
CA VAL A 23 5.17 -10.53 -7.53
C VAL A 23 6.24 -9.88 -6.67
N ASP A 24 7.19 -9.23 -7.33
CA ASP A 24 8.19 -8.40 -6.67
C ASP A 24 7.59 -7.03 -6.36
N GLU A 25 8.05 -6.41 -5.26
CA GLU A 25 7.46 -5.20 -4.69
C GLU A 25 5.93 -5.28 -4.58
N SER A 26 5.45 -6.30 -3.88
CA SER A 26 4.01 -6.64 -3.79
C SER A 26 3.12 -5.53 -3.22
N THR A 27 3.71 -4.48 -2.67
CA THR A 27 2.99 -3.23 -2.30
C THR A 27 2.24 -2.60 -3.47
N VAL A 28 2.63 -2.88 -4.71
CA VAL A 28 1.92 -2.43 -5.93
C VAL A 28 0.51 -3.01 -6.06
N ILE A 29 0.22 -4.12 -5.36
CA ILE A 29 -1.10 -4.77 -5.32
C ILE A 29 -1.82 -4.61 -3.97
N LYS A 30 -1.41 -3.68 -3.11
CA LYS A 30 -2.00 -3.46 -1.80
C LYS A 30 -3.45 -2.95 -1.82
N ASN A 31 -3.83 -2.20 -2.87
CA ASN A 31 -5.18 -1.66 -3.00
C ASN A 31 -6.11 -2.65 -3.72
N PRO A 32 -7.12 -3.25 -3.01
CA PRO A 32 -8.00 -4.26 -3.59
C PRO A 32 -8.90 -3.74 -4.71
N SER A 33 -9.18 -2.44 -4.75
CA SER A 33 -10.05 -1.84 -5.78
C SER A 33 -9.30 -1.49 -7.07
N ALA A 34 -7.97 -1.41 -7.03
CA ALA A 34 -7.16 -1.05 -8.18
C ALA A 34 -7.27 -2.08 -9.32
N LEU A 35 -7.40 -1.62 -10.55
CA LEU A 35 -7.47 -2.49 -11.73
C LEU A 35 -6.27 -3.43 -11.84
N ARG A 36 -5.08 -2.95 -11.50
CA ARG A 36 -3.85 -3.74 -11.45
C ARG A 36 -3.96 -4.90 -10.48
N THR A 37 -4.41 -4.66 -9.27
CA THR A 37 -4.59 -5.69 -8.23
C THR A 37 -5.56 -6.75 -8.70
N LYS A 38 -6.73 -6.34 -9.21
CA LYS A 38 -7.75 -7.26 -9.74
C LYS A 38 -7.20 -8.13 -10.88
N ALA A 39 -6.45 -7.52 -11.81
CA ALA A 39 -5.86 -8.24 -12.92
C ALA A 39 -4.80 -9.25 -12.46
N ILE A 40 -3.89 -8.85 -11.59
CA ILE A 40 -2.82 -9.70 -11.07
C ILE A 40 -3.40 -10.83 -10.20
N THR A 41 -4.39 -10.56 -9.36
CA THR A 41 -5.05 -11.58 -8.54
C THR A 41 -5.79 -12.60 -9.42
N LYS A 42 -6.49 -12.15 -10.46
CA LYS A 42 -7.16 -13.03 -11.42
C LYS A 42 -6.16 -13.95 -12.15
N LEU A 43 -5.05 -13.40 -12.62
CA LEU A 43 -3.97 -14.20 -13.25
C LEU A 43 -3.34 -15.17 -12.25
N GLY A 44 -3.14 -14.74 -11.00
CA GLY A 44 -2.56 -15.56 -9.95
C GLY A 44 -3.33 -16.86 -9.69
N VAL A 45 -4.66 -16.86 -9.85
CA VAL A 45 -5.48 -18.07 -9.69
C VAL A 45 -5.10 -19.17 -10.68
N LEU A 46 -4.58 -18.80 -11.86
CA LEU A 46 -4.16 -19.74 -12.90
C LEU A 46 -2.77 -20.34 -12.61
N ALA A 47 -1.97 -19.70 -11.77
CA ALA A 47 -0.65 -20.19 -11.40
C ALA A 47 -0.75 -21.29 -10.34
N ARG A 48 0.07 -22.34 -10.46
CA ARG A 48 0.11 -23.41 -9.46
C ARG A 48 0.70 -22.94 -8.13
N TYR A 49 1.71 -22.10 -8.19
CA TYR A 49 2.38 -21.53 -7.02
C TYR A 49 2.43 -20.02 -7.12
N ARG A 50 2.33 -19.35 -5.97
CA ARG A 50 2.35 -17.90 -5.88
C ARG A 50 3.30 -17.47 -4.77
N VAL A 51 4.09 -16.44 -5.04
CA VAL A 51 5.03 -15.83 -4.10
C VAL A 51 4.92 -14.30 -4.21
N ILE A 52 5.02 -13.64 -3.12
CA ILE A 52 5.19 -12.18 -3.06
C ILE A 52 6.49 -11.84 -2.34
N MET A 53 7.15 -10.79 -2.80
CA MET A 53 8.36 -10.25 -2.18
C MET A 53 8.19 -8.76 -1.97
N THR A 54 8.64 -8.26 -0.83
CA THR A 54 8.64 -6.83 -0.53
C THR A 54 9.51 -6.52 0.68
N GLY A 55 10.17 -5.38 0.67
CA GLY A 55 10.91 -4.89 1.83
C GLY A 55 10.01 -4.31 2.94
N SER A 56 8.78 -3.91 2.62
CA SER A 56 7.81 -3.31 3.53
C SER A 56 6.39 -3.69 3.14
N PRO A 57 5.82 -4.78 3.65
CA PRO A 57 4.48 -5.22 3.27
C PRO A 57 3.37 -4.26 3.75
N ILE A 58 3.63 -3.50 4.78
CA ILE A 58 2.75 -2.45 5.31
C ILE A 58 3.41 -1.10 5.04
N THR A 59 2.83 -0.29 4.18
CA THR A 59 3.35 1.04 3.86
C THR A 59 2.56 2.14 4.56
N ASN A 60 1.25 2.02 4.63
CA ASN A 60 0.36 3.01 5.24
C ASN A 60 -0.45 2.42 6.39
N SER A 61 -0.96 1.21 6.21
CA SER A 61 -1.86 0.60 7.17
C SER A 61 -1.84 -0.94 7.09
N PRO A 62 -2.26 -1.64 8.15
CA PRO A 62 -2.41 -3.10 8.13
C PRO A 62 -3.35 -3.61 7.03
N GLU A 63 -4.24 -2.77 6.50
CA GLU A 63 -5.12 -3.11 5.37
C GLU A 63 -4.34 -3.43 4.09
N ASP A 64 -3.12 -2.87 3.95
CA ASP A 64 -2.21 -3.14 2.83
C ASP A 64 -1.91 -4.64 2.67
N LEU A 65 -1.99 -5.41 3.75
CA LEU A 65 -1.76 -6.86 3.75
C LEU A 65 -2.89 -7.65 3.11
N TYR A 66 -4.14 -7.16 3.21
CA TYR A 66 -5.29 -7.94 2.76
C TYR A 66 -5.17 -8.40 1.30
N SER A 67 -4.93 -7.48 0.38
CA SER A 67 -4.83 -7.80 -1.05
C SER A 67 -3.59 -8.63 -1.38
N GLN A 68 -2.47 -8.36 -0.72
CA GLN A 68 -1.22 -9.09 -0.91
C GLN A 68 -1.38 -10.54 -0.48
N CYS A 69 -1.97 -10.80 0.68
CA CYS A 69 -2.26 -12.16 1.15
C CYS A 69 -3.34 -12.84 0.31
N ASN A 70 -4.37 -12.11 -0.13
CA ASN A 70 -5.42 -12.63 -1.00
C ASN A 70 -4.88 -13.07 -2.37
N PHE A 71 -3.83 -12.44 -2.89
CA PHE A 71 -3.13 -12.92 -4.07
C PHE A 71 -2.48 -14.28 -3.84
N LEU A 72 -1.88 -14.51 -2.68
CA LEU A 72 -1.27 -15.80 -2.34
C LEU A 72 -2.34 -16.90 -2.21
N ASN A 73 -3.27 -16.70 -1.31
CA ASN A 73 -4.45 -17.53 -1.12
C ASN A 73 -5.48 -16.73 -0.29
N HIS A 74 -6.73 -16.72 -0.73
CA HIS A 74 -7.82 -16.00 -0.07
C HIS A 74 -8.15 -16.51 1.35
N GLU A 75 -7.74 -17.73 1.69
CA GLU A 75 -7.98 -18.35 2.98
C GLU A 75 -6.91 -18.02 4.04
N LEU A 76 -5.73 -17.53 3.65
CA LEU A 76 -4.59 -17.34 4.55
C LEU A 76 -4.93 -16.44 5.76
N LEU A 77 -5.65 -15.37 5.53
CA LEU A 77 -6.08 -14.48 6.61
C LEU A 77 -7.45 -14.85 7.19
N GLY A 78 -8.22 -15.72 6.52
CA GLY A 78 -9.54 -16.15 6.94
C GLY A 78 -10.63 -15.07 6.79
N PHE A 79 -10.50 -14.17 5.81
CA PHE A 79 -11.47 -13.11 5.54
C PHE A 79 -11.95 -13.17 4.09
N SER A 80 -13.24 -13.28 3.90
CA SER A 80 -13.87 -13.35 2.58
C SER A 80 -13.84 -12.00 1.81
N SER A 81 -13.67 -10.90 2.51
CA SER A 81 -13.66 -9.57 1.92
C SER A 81 -12.83 -8.57 2.73
N ILE A 82 -12.44 -7.46 2.10
CA ILE A 82 -11.80 -6.34 2.81
C ILE A 82 -12.70 -5.78 3.92
N TYR A 83 -14.00 -5.85 3.77
CA TYR A 83 -14.96 -5.37 4.77
C TYR A 83 -14.93 -6.23 6.04
N THR A 84 -14.87 -7.57 5.91
CA THR A 84 -14.74 -8.49 7.04
C THR A 84 -13.39 -8.35 7.73
N PHE A 85 -12.32 -8.12 6.96
CA PHE A 85 -11.01 -7.77 7.51
C PHE A 85 -11.06 -6.48 8.32
N ARG A 86 -11.66 -5.41 7.79
CA ARG A 86 -11.83 -4.12 8.48
C ARG A 86 -12.65 -4.27 9.76
N ALA A 87 -13.75 -4.99 9.73
CA ALA A 87 -14.58 -5.22 10.92
C ALA A 87 -13.78 -5.87 12.07
N ARG A 88 -12.83 -6.75 11.74
CA ARG A 88 -11.97 -7.43 12.72
C ARG A 88 -10.80 -6.59 13.19
N HIS A 89 -10.12 -5.89 12.26
CA HIS A 89 -8.82 -5.28 12.52
C HIS A 89 -8.82 -3.75 12.53
N CYS A 90 -9.91 -3.08 12.11
CA CYS A 90 -9.99 -1.63 12.11
C CYS A 90 -11.01 -1.11 13.12
N GLN A 91 -10.71 0.06 13.69
CA GLN A 91 -11.67 0.89 14.40
C GLN A 91 -12.25 1.87 13.38
N MET A 92 -13.58 1.86 13.24
CA MET A 92 -14.27 2.65 12.24
C MET A 92 -15.11 3.72 12.92
N GLN A 93 -15.01 4.95 12.42
CA GLN A 93 -15.88 6.06 12.83
C GLN A 93 -16.72 6.50 11.64
N ARG A 94 -18.02 6.61 11.86
CA ARG A 94 -18.92 7.17 10.86
C ARG A 94 -18.86 8.69 10.92
N LEU A 95 -18.49 9.30 9.81
CA LEU A 95 -18.46 10.74 9.65
C LEU A 95 -19.54 11.16 8.65
N SER A 96 -20.14 12.31 8.88
CA SER A 96 -21.09 12.93 7.94
C SER A 96 -20.60 14.32 7.56
N PHE A 97 -20.58 14.57 6.25
CA PHE A 97 -20.19 15.86 5.71
C PHE A 97 -21.02 16.16 4.46
N GLY A 98 -21.63 17.34 4.39
CA GLY A 98 -22.43 17.76 3.23
C GLY A 98 -23.58 16.81 2.87
N GLY A 99 -24.26 16.21 3.86
CA GLY A 99 -25.36 15.25 3.64
C GLY A 99 -24.93 13.84 3.22
N ARG A 100 -23.62 13.59 3.06
CA ARG A 100 -23.06 12.27 2.77
C ARG A 100 -22.37 11.71 4.00
N SER A 101 -22.60 10.40 4.29
CA SER A 101 -21.91 9.72 5.37
C SER A 101 -20.91 8.70 4.81
N PHE A 102 -19.74 8.62 5.44
CA PHE A 102 -18.69 7.67 5.11
C PHE A 102 -18.00 7.14 6.38
N ASN A 103 -17.43 5.97 6.28
CA ASN A 103 -16.69 5.37 7.37
C ASN A 103 -15.21 5.67 7.23
N LYS A 104 -14.60 6.26 8.26
CA LYS A 104 -13.16 6.53 8.35
C LYS A 104 -12.53 5.55 9.32
N VAL A 105 -11.38 4.99 8.95
CA VAL A 105 -10.54 4.21 9.87
C VAL A 105 -9.83 5.19 10.80
N THR A 106 -10.01 5.02 12.10
CA THR A 106 -9.42 5.87 13.15
C THR A 106 -8.36 5.14 13.97
N GLY A 107 -8.28 3.82 13.84
CA GLY A 107 -7.31 3.01 14.55
C GLY A 107 -7.37 1.55 14.14
N TYR A 108 -6.51 0.75 14.78
CA TYR A 108 -6.39 -0.68 14.51
C TYR A 108 -6.47 -1.49 15.79
N LYS A 109 -6.98 -2.70 15.69
CA LYS A 109 -7.15 -3.65 16.80
C LYS A 109 -6.76 -5.06 16.38
N ASN A 110 -6.56 -5.94 17.36
CA ASN A 110 -6.22 -7.36 17.13
C ASN A 110 -4.97 -7.59 16.27
N LEU A 111 -3.97 -6.69 16.35
CA LEU A 111 -2.75 -6.77 15.52
C LEU A 111 -1.90 -8.00 15.86
N ASN A 112 -1.93 -8.48 17.11
CA ASN A 112 -1.23 -9.71 17.52
C ASN A 112 -1.79 -10.94 16.80
N GLU A 113 -3.14 -11.02 16.63
CA GLU A 113 -3.78 -12.07 15.86
C GLU A 113 -3.33 -12.04 14.39
N LEU A 114 -3.30 -10.85 13.80
CA LEU A 114 -2.85 -10.66 12.42
C LEU A 114 -1.39 -11.10 12.25
N ASN A 115 -0.51 -10.67 13.16
CA ASN A 115 0.90 -11.04 13.14
C ASN A 115 1.09 -12.56 13.29
N TYR A 116 0.36 -13.20 14.20
CA TYR A 116 0.40 -14.66 14.37
C TYR A 116 0.00 -15.40 13.09
N LYS A 117 -1.04 -14.93 12.38
CA LYS A 117 -1.46 -15.50 11.09
C LYS A 117 -0.35 -15.35 10.03
N LEU A 118 0.26 -14.16 9.94
CA LEU A 118 1.33 -13.89 8.99
C LEU A 118 2.56 -14.79 9.19
N GLN A 119 2.96 -15.00 10.43
CA GLN A 119 4.14 -15.84 10.76
C GLN A 119 4.03 -17.27 10.24
N LYS A 120 2.82 -17.79 10.02
CA LYS A 120 2.61 -19.16 9.54
C LYS A 120 3.04 -19.39 8.09
N PHE A 121 3.08 -18.35 7.26
CA PHE A 121 3.36 -18.47 5.83
C PHE A 121 4.32 -17.41 5.29
N SER A 122 4.84 -16.52 6.14
CA SER A 122 5.80 -15.50 5.75
C SER A 122 7.17 -15.75 6.36
N TYR A 123 8.20 -15.35 5.63
CA TYR A 123 9.57 -15.35 6.11
C TYR A 123 10.13 -13.94 6.03
N ARG A 124 10.79 -13.48 7.10
CA ARG A 124 11.37 -12.14 7.20
C ARG A 124 12.84 -12.23 7.57
N VAL A 125 13.67 -11.55 6.78
CA VAL A 125 15.10 -11.37 7.05
C VAL A 125 15.37 -9.89 7.26
N LEU A 126 16.03 -9.54 8.35
CA LEU A 126 16.46 -8.17 8.58
C LEU A 126 17.86 -7.97 8.00
N LYS A 127 18.14 -6.78 7.46
CA LYS A 127 19.46 -6.45 6.91
C LYS A 127 20.60 -6.70 7.91
N LYS A 128 20.37 -6.35 9.19
CA LYS A 128 21.33 -6.56 10.28
C LYS A 128 21.65 -8.03 10.56
N ASP A 129 20.75 -8.95 10.20
CA ASP A 129 20.91 -10.39 10.47
C ASP A 129 21.47 -11.14 9.26
N ALA A 130 21.40 -10.52 8.07
CA ALA A 130 21.81 -11.12 6.80
C ALA A 130 23.10 -10.56 6.22
N LEU A 131 23.49 -9.37 6.63
CA LEU A 131 24.62 -8.65 6.04
C LEU A 131 25.49 -8.04 7.15
N ASP A 132 26.80 -8.25 7.03
CA ASP A 132 27.80 -7.56 7.84
C ASP A 132 28.08 -6.18 7.20
N LEU A 133 27.25 -5.21 7.57
CA LEU A 133 27.34 -3.85 7.04
C LEU A 133 27.87 -2.90 8.13
N PRO A 134 28.70 -1.93 7.74
CA PRO A 134 29.11 -0.88 8.68
C PRO A 134 27.86 -0.11 9.18
N PRO A 135 27.97 0.52 10.37
CA PRO A 135 26.87 1.30 10.92
C PRO A 135 26.45 2.42 9.98
N GLN A 136 25.14 2.63 9.87
CA GLN A 136 24.59 3.68 9.02
C GLN A 136 24.86 5.04 9.65
N ILE A 137 25.58 5.90 8.93
CA ILE A 137 25.89 7.26 9.36
C ILE A 137 24.97 8.24 8.64
N TRP A 138 24.21 9.01 9.41
CA TRP A 138 23.34 10.06 8.88
C TRP A 138 24.02 11.41 9.02
N MET A 139 24.29 12.08 7.89
CA MET A 139 24.84 13.44 7.89
C MET A 139 23.84 14.40 7.27
N LYS A 140 23.55 15.49 7.98
CA LYS A 140 22.74 16.58 7.44
C LYS A 140 23.62 17.54 6.66
N ARG A 141 23.42 17.63 5.35
CA ARG A 141 24.07 18.64 4.50
C ARG A 141 23.06 19.73 4.19
N VAL A 142 23.36 20.94 4.64
CA VAL A 142 22.54 22.11 4.32
C VAL A 142 23.06 22.70 3.00
N VAL A 143 22.17 22.77 2.02
CA VAL A 143 22.48 23.40 0.72
C VAL A 143 21.64 24.66 0.63
N PRO A 144 22.25 25.86 0.52
CA PRO A 144 21.51 27.10 0.35
C PRO A 144 20.79 27.12 -1.00
N MET A 145 19.63 27.71 -1.04
CA MET A 145 18.91 27.97 -2.28
C MET A 145 19.65 29.04 -3.09
N THR A 146 19.58 28.96 -4.42
CA THR A 146 19.97 30.08 -5.28
C THR A 146 19.01 31.26 -5.07
N THR A 147 19.42 32.46 -5.46
CA THR A 147 18.59 33.67 -5.34
C THR A 147 17.25 33.48 -6.05
N GLU A 148 17.25 32.93 -7.25
CA GLU A 148 16.03 32.65 -8.03
C GLU A 148 15.11 31.63 -7.34
N GLN A 149 15.68 30.57 -6.76
CA GLN A 149 14.92 29.56 -6.02
C GLN A 149 14.29 30.16 -4.74
N LEU A 150 15.06 31.01 -4.04
CA LEU A 150 14.58 31.67 -2.83
C LEU A 150 13.42 32.62 -3.14
N ASP A 151 13.54 33.41 -4.20
CA ASP A 151 12.50 34.35 -4.64
C ASP A 151 11.20 33.61 -5.05
N ALA A 152 11.34 32.55 -5.84
CA ALA A 152 10.20 31.70 -6.21
C ALA A 152 9.54 31.05 -4.98
N TYR A 153 10.33 30.55 -4.03
CA TYR A 153 9.82 29.98 -2.78
C TYR A 153 9.08 31.02 -1.94
N MET A 154 9.65 32.22 -1.80
CA MET A 154 9.02 33.30 -1.03
C MET A 154 7.74 33.80 -1.69
N GLN A 155 7.72 33.88 -3.01
CA GLN A 155 6.51 34.23 -3.76
C GLN A 155 5.40 33.19 -3.55
N MET A 156 5.72 31.89 -3.69
CA MET A 156 4.79 30.80 -3.46
C MET A 156 4.27 30.78 -2.02
N LYS A 157 5.15 31.02 -1.04
CA LYS A 157 4.78 31.10 0.39
C LYS A 157 3.82 32.26 0.66
N ARG A 158 4.04 33.44 0.05
CA ARG A 158 3.14 34.60 0.16
C ARG A 158 1.77 34.30 -0.44
N THR A 159 1.72 33.71 -1.63
CA THR A 159 0.47 33.37 -2.32
C THR A 159 -0.33 32.33 -1.54
N ALA A 160 0.33 31.28 -1.04
CA ALA A 160 -0.32 30.27 -0.21
C ALA A 160 -0.85 30.83 1.11
N LEU A 161 -0.12 31.75 1.75
CA LEU A 161 -0.58 32.41 2.96
C LEU A 161 -1.74 33.38 2.70
N VAL A 162 -1.79 34.05 1.53
CA VAL A 162 -2.89 34.90 1.12
C VAL A 162 -4.15 34.07 0.83
N GLN A 163 -4.01 32.94 0.15
CA GLN A 163 -5.13 32.03 -0.09
C GLN A 163 -5.69 31.47 1.23
N LEU A 164 -4.84 31.10 2.16
CA LEU A 164 -5.27 30.63 3.49
C LEU A 164 -5.93 31.73 4.34
N LYS A 165 -5.63 33.01 4.10
CA LYS A 165 -6.27 34.14 4.80
C LYS A 165 -7.59 34.55 4.17
N THR A 166 -7.78 34.33 2.89
CA THR A 166 -9.01 34.67 2.16
C THR A 166 -10.05 33.56 2.15
N GLU A 167 -9.64 32.31 2.27
CA GLU A 167 -10.55 31.20 2.44
C GLU A 167 -10.88 31.03 3.91
N THR A 168 -12.02 31.61 4.32
CA THR A 168 -12.68 31.24 5.57
C THR A 168 -12.81 29.72 5.65
N LEU A 169 -11.96 29.09 6.43
CA LEU A 169 -12.06 27.78 7.10
C LEU A 169 -13.20 26.82 6.63
N THR A 170 -13.24 26.44 5.37
CA THR A 170 -14.13 25.38 4.90
C THR A 170 -13.42 24.28 4.15
N THR A 171 -12.13 24.29 4.05
CA THR A 171 -11.37 23.22 3.39
C THR A 171 -10.34 22.61 4.32
N THR A 172 -10.76 21.65 5.12
CA THR A 172 -9.96 20.52 5.58
C THR A 172 -9.66 19.62 4.38
N SER A 173 -8.98 20.12 3.39
CA SER A 173 -8.54 19.29 2.27
C SER A 173 -7.26 19.87 1.68
N VAL A 174 -6.20 19.77 2.43
CA VAL A 174 -4.86 19.74 1.84
C VAL A 174 -3.99 18.86 2.71
N LEU A 175 -3.54 17.82 2.12
CA LEU A 175 -2.56 16.76 2.41
C LEU A 175 -3.18 15.40 2.51
#